data_311260bdeed17544bd74d7e9d34c3fd4
#
_entry.id   311260bdeed17544bd74d7e9d34c3fd4
#
_cell.length_a   1.000
_cell.length_b   1.000
_cell.length_c   1.000
_cell.angle_alpha   90.00
_cell.angle_beta   90.00
_cell.angle_gamma   90.00
#
_symmetry.space_group_name_H-M   'P 1'
#
loop_
_entity.id
_entity.type
_entity.pdbx_description
1 polymer ?
#
loop_
_entity_poly.entity_id
_entity_poly.type
_entity_poly.pdbx_seq_one_letter_code
_entity_poly.pdbx_strand_id
1 'polypeptide(L)'
;MPNTVEEAGFRFITGQVVEFRNKEYIAWEKKESTIPLLHSCNVLEGRIVFPAQTEKPQYFVVKDESKKNVMENQNTVFLKRATAKEEKRRLQPALHLADAFAYKQFTAENHLNYLIKVGERISLCEVYGFYTLLSSDIWERYYRMLNGSTQVNSAELNTMPIPAKDVLQKIGKTAMREWKKQGDYITRDNMLSSDEILRQCIG
;
A
#
# COMPACT_ATOMS: atom_id res chain seq x y z
N MET A 1 3.64 -16.54 19.94
CA MET A 1 3.59 -16.78 18.48
C MET A 1 3.50 -15.43 17.78
N PRO A 2 4.04 -15.24 16.60
CA PRO A 2 3.82 -14.00 15.86
C PRO A 2 2.32 -13.89 15.54
N ASN A 3 1.75 -12.70 15.68
CA ASN A 3 0.38 -12.44 15.26
C ASN A 3 0.34 -12.36 13.72
N THR A 4 -0.80 -12.69 13.14
CA THR A 4 -1.04 -12.35 11.74
C THR A 4 -1.37 -10.86 11.60
N VAL A 5 -1.33 -10.34 10.37
CA VAL A 5 -1.78 -8.97 10.07
C VAL A 5 -3.15 -8.71 10.67
N GLU A 6 -4.12 -9.63 10.46
CA GLU A 6 -5.49 -9.47 10.93
C GLU A 6 -5.62 -9.55 12.45
N GLU A 7 -4.94 -10.49 13.10
CA GLU A 7 -4.93 -10.61 14.57
C GLU A 7 -4.31 -9.40 15.27
N ALA A 8 -3.40 -8.69 14.60
CA ALA A 8 -2.81 -7.45 15.12
C ALA A 8 -3.68 -6.21 14.88
N GLY A 9 -4.89 -6.36 14.35
CA GLY A 9 -5.84 -5.27 14.10
C GLY A 9 -5.61 -4.51 12.81
N PHE A 10 -4.81 -5.05 11.88
CA PHE A 10 -4.62 -4.50 10.54
C PHE A 10 -5.33 -5.36 9.50
N ARG A 11 -5.63 -4.77 8.36
CA ARG A 11 -6.25 -5.52 7.26
C ARG A 11 -5.84 -4.93 5.91
N PHE A 12 -5.41 -5.79 5.00
CA PHE A 12 -5.34 -5.45 3.59
C PHE A 12 -6.72 -5.62 2.98
N ILE A 13 -7.16 -4.62 2.26
CA ILE A 13 -8.41 -4.65 1.49
C ILE A 13 -8.12 -4.30 0.03
N THR A 14 -8.93 -4.83 -0.87
CA THR A 14 -8.84 -4.54 -2.30
C THR A 14 -9.60 -3.25 -2.61
N GLY A 15 -9.07 -2.44 -3.52
CA GLY A 15 -9.73 -1.24 -4.01
C GLY A 15 -11.15 -1.53 -4.51
N GLN A 16 -12.08 -0.63 -4.21
CA GLN A 16 -13.51 -0.86 -4.38
C GLN A 16 -14.02 -0.51 -5.78
N VAL A 17 -13.25 0.27 -6.55
CA VAL A 17 -13.69 0.70 -7.88
C VAL A 17 -13.35 -0.37 -8.92
N VAL A 18 -14.39 -0.88 -9.57
CA VAL A 18 -14.28 -1.76 -10.73
C VAL A 18 -14.70 -0.94 -11.96
N GLU A 19 -13.77 -0.64 -12.87
CA GLU A 19 -13.99 0.33 -13.96
C GLU A 19 -15.30 0.10 -14.72
N PHE A 20 -15.57 -1.12 -15.16
CA PHE A 20 -16.76 -1.42 -15.98
C PHE A 20 -18.08 -1.30 -15.20
N ARG A 21 -18.06 -1.42 -13.86
CA ARG A 21 -19.23 -1.29 -12.97
C ARG A 21 -19.46 0.15 -12.52
N ASN A 22 -18.43 0.98 -12.59
CA ASN A 22 -18.43 2.34 -12.06
C ASN A 22 -18.23 3.40 -13.14
N LYS A 23 -18.45 3.07 -14.42
CA LYS A 23 -18.20 3.96 -15.58
C LYS A 23 -18.81 5.36 -15.40
N GLU A 24 -20.00 5.44 -14.83
CA GLU A 24 -20.73 6.69 -14.61
C GLU A 24 -20.10 7.61 -13.56
N TYR A 25 -19.21 7.08 -12.72
CA TYR A 25 -18.49 7.84 -11.69
C TYR A 25 -17.03 8.13 -12.08
N ILE A 26 -16.55 7.60 -13.18
CA ILE A 26 -15.16 7.76 -13.63
C ILE A 26 -15.04 8.98 -14.53
N ALA A 27 -14.08 9.86 -14.26
CA ALA A 27 -13.86 11.09 -15.00
C ALA A 27 -12.39 11.28 -15.40
N TRP A 28 -12.18 11.88 -16.57
CA TRP A 28 -10.86 12.22 -17.09
C TRP A 28 -10.30 13.50 -16.48
N GLU A 29 -11.19 14.42 -16.15
CA GLU A 29 -10.82 15.76 -15.70
C GLU A 29 -11.19 15.97 -14.24
N LYS A 30 -10.37 16.78 -13.57
CA LYS A 30 -10.66 17.27 -12.23
C LYS A 30 -11.86 18.22 -12.25
N LYS A 31 -12.84 17.96 -11.39
CA LYS A 31 -14.02 18.83 -11.13
C LYS A 31 -14.15 18.99 -9.61
N GLU A 32 -14.97 19.93 -9.18
CA GLU A 32 -15.22 20.19 -7.75
C GLU A 32 -15.75 18.94 -7.01
N SER A 33 -16.58 18.15 -7.68
CA SER A 33 -17.17 16.90 -7.15
C SER A 33 -16.30 15.67 -7.33
N THR A 34 -15.03 15.82 -7.73
CA THR A 34 -14.17 14.67 -8.01
C THR A 34 -13.04 14.52 -6.99
N ILE A 35 -12.66 13.27 -6.74
CA ILE A 35 -11.51 12.87 -5.94
C ILE A 35 -10.54 12.03 -6.81
N PRO A 36 -9.28 11.86 -6.41
CA PRO A 36 -8.36 10.96 -7.09
C PRO A 36 -8.87 9.51 -7.13
N LEU A 37 -8.77 8.90 -8.30
CA LEU A 37 -8.92 7.45 -8.52
C LEU A 37 -7.53 6.86 -8.73
N LEU A 38 -7.04 6.13 -7.75
CA LEU A 38 -5.73 5.51 -7.79
C LEU A 38 -5.77 4.16 -8.52
N HIS A 39 -4.86 4.00 -9.48
CA HIS A 39 -4.65 2.78 -10.26
C HIS A 39 -3.28 2.17 -9.95
N SER A 40 -3.04 0.96 -10.43
CA SER A 40 -1.73 0.31 -10.31
C SER A 40 -0.58 1.11 -10.95
N CYS A 41 -0.86 1.95 -11.95
CA CYS A 41 0.12 2.86 -12.56
C CYS A 41 0.53 4.03 -11.65
N ASN A 42 -0.25 4.34 -10.61
CA ASN A 42 0.15 5.32 -9.59
C ASN A 42 1.21 4.78 -8.61
N VAL A 43 1.44 3.46 -8.59
CA VAL A 43 2.53 2.84 -7.82
C VAL A 43 3.82 2.95 -8.61
N LEU A 44 4.63 3.92 -8.28
CA LEU A 44 5.90 4.21 -8.96
C LEU A 44 7.02 4.35 -7.93
N GLU A 45 8.09 3.57 -8.10
CA GLU A 45 9.30 3.64 -7.27
C GLU A 45 9.02 3.63 -5.76
N GLY A 46 8.11 2.75 -5.33
CA GLY A 46 7.78 2.57 -3.90
C GLY A 46 6.89 3.64 -3.29
N ARG A 47 6.29 4.53 -4.08
CA ARG A 47 5.39 5.60 -3.63
C ARG A 47 4.15 5.73 -4.51
N ILE A 48 3.15 6.44 -4.00
CA ILE A 48 1.99 6.85 -4.80
C ILE A 48 2.30 8.19 -5.48
N VAL A 49 2.22 8.21 -6.80
CA VAL A 49 2.34 9.42 -7.63
C VAL A 49 0.99 9.73 -8.25
N PHE A 50 0.50 10.96 -8.01
CA PHE A 50 -0.77 11.41 -8.57
C PHE A 50 -0.67 12.87 -9.03
N PRO A 51 -1.15 13.21 -10.23
CA PRO A 51 -1.59 12.29 -11.28
C PRO A 51 -0.43 11.46 -11.85
N ALA A 52 -0.73 10.26 -12.37
CA ALA A 52 0.25 9.46 -13.09
C ALA A 52 0.24 9.79 -14.59
N GLN A 53 1.34 9.50 -15.30
CA GLN A 53 1.34 9.51 -16.75
C GLN A 53 0.69 8.22 -17.27
N THR A 54 -0.56 8.33 -17.71
CA THR A 54 -1.37 7.19 -18.15
C THR A 54 -2.50 7.64 -19.06
N GLU A 55 -2.93 6.74 -19.94
CA GLU A 55 -4.14 6.88 -20.78
C GLU A 55 -5.42 6.41 -20.06
N LYS A 56 -5.41 6.38 -18.72
CA LYS A 56 -6.57 6.03 -17.90
C LYS A 56 -7.17 7.27 -17.25
N PRO A 57 -8.50 7.30 -17.07
CA PRO A 57 -9.15 8.34 -16.27
C PRO A 57 -8.74 8.23 -14.82
N GLN A 58 -8.37 9.35 -14.19
CA GLN A 58 -7.78 9.38 -12.84
C GLN A 58 -8.64 10.08 -11.79
N TYR A 59 -9.89 10.37 -12.12
CA TYR A 59 -10.80 11.02 -11.17
C TYR A 59 -12.06 10.21 -10.98
N PHE A 60 -12.64 10.32 -9.80
CA PHE A 60 -13.87 9.64 -9.41
C PHE A 60 -14.89 10.67 -8.91
N VAL A 61 -16.08 10.66 -9.48
CA VAL A 61 -17.19 11.57 -9.10
C VAL A 61 -17.85 11.03 -7.85
N VAL A 62 -17.87 11.85 -6.80
CA VAL A 62 -18.52 11.50 -5.53
C VAL A 62 -20.00 11.90 -5.58
N LYS A 63 -20.87 10.89 -5.52
CA LYS A 63 -22.32 11.00 -5.31
C LYS A 63 -22.73 10.15 -4.12
N ASP A 64 -23.96 10.29 -3.64
CA ASP A 64 -24.42 9.54 -2.45
C ASP A 64 -24.25 8.02 -2.63
N GLU A 65 -24.60 7.49 -3.80
CA GLU A 65 -24.49 6.06 -4.13
C GLU A 65 -23.05 5.57 -4.21
N SER A 66 -22.11 6.46 -4.52
CA SER A 66 -20.68 6.12 -4.69
C SER A 66 -19.84 6.39 -3.44
N LYS A 67 -20.40 7.00 -2.39
CA LYS A 67 -19.68 7.33 -1.13
C LYS A 67 -19.02 6.13 -0.47
N LYS A 68 -19.57 4.94 -0.61
CA LYS A 68 -18.99 3.69 -0.09
C LYS A 68 -17.60 3.38 -0.65
N ASN A 69 -17.26 3.94 -1.80
CA ASN A 69 -15.97 3.74 -2.46
C ASN A 69 -14.93 4.81 -2.05
N VAL A 70 -15.35 5.82 -1.29
CA VAL A 70 -14.50 6.94 -0.88
C VAL A 70 -13.71 6.58 0.36
N MET A 71 -12.43 6.91 0.35
CA MET A 71 -11.53 6.74 1.47
C MET A 71 -11.02 8.10 1.94
N GLU A 72 -10.98 8.28 3.26
CA GLU A 72 -10.29 9.41 3.87
C GLU A 72 -8.77 9.27 3.68
N ASN A 73 -8.11 10.38 3.41
CA ASN A 73 -6.67 10.41 3.31
C ASN A 73 -6.03 10.06 4.67
N GLN A 74 -5.25 9.00 4.69
CA GLN A 74 -4.50 8.52 5.85
C GLN A 74 -3.22 7.83 5.41
N ASN A 75 -2.28 7.66 6.33
CA ASN A 75 -1.10 6.86 6.07
C ASN A 75 -1.51 5.42 5.72
N THR A 76 -0.97 4.89 4.65
CA THR A 76 -1.20 3.51 4.23
C THR A 76 -0.08 2.98 3.34
N VAL A 77 -0.05 1.68 3.14
CA VAL A 77 0.78 1.04 2.12
C VAL A 77 -0.14 0.44 1.07
N PHE A 78 0.08 0.83 -0.17
CA PHE A 78 -0.55 0.20 -1.33
C PHE A 78 0.31 -0.95 -1.85
N LEU A 79 -0.34 -1.93 -2.47
CA LEU A 79 0.29 -3.04 -3.18
C LEU A 79 -0.38 -3.24 -4.52
N LYS A 80 0.40 -3.42 -5.58
CA LYS A 80 -0.15 -3.90 -6.85
C LYS A 80 -0.71 -5.30 -6.65
N ARG A 81 -1.95 -5.50 -7.10
CA ARG A 81 -2.63 -6.80 -7.02
C ARG A 81 -2.16 -7.79 -8.08
N ALA A 82 -1.80 -7.30 -9.25
CA ALA A 82 -1.28 -8.14 -10.34
C ALA A 82 0.13 -7.71 -10.70
N THR A 83 1.02 -8.69 -10.87
CA THR A 83 2.39 -8.51 -11.34
C THR A 83 2.65 -9.46 -12.49
N ALA A 84 3.49 -9.08 -13.45
CA ALA A 84 3.89 -9.96 -14.54
C ALA A 84 4.69 -11.18 -13.98
N LYS A 85 4.68 -12.29 -14.69
CA LYS A 85 5.42 -13.49 -14.27
C LYS A 85 6.93 -13.24 -14.18
N GLU A 86 7.43 -12.38 -15.04
CA GLU A 86 8.83 -12.00 -15.19
C GLU A 86 9.30 -11.03 -14.08
N GLU A 87 8.36 -10.44 -13.33
CA GLU A 87 8.70 -9.54 -12.25
C GLU A 87 9.44 -10.27 -11.12
N LYS A 88 10.56 -9.69 -10.72
CA LYS A 88 11.40 -10.26 -9.65
C LYS A 88 10.66 -10.37 -8.32
N ARG A 89 9.71 -9.46 -8.08
CA ARG A 89 8.92 -9.39 -6.83
C ARG A 89 7.43 -9.44 -7.11
N ARG A 90 6.73 -10.21 -6.27
CA ARG A 90 5.26 -10.19 -6.19
C ARG A 90 4.77 -9.01 -5.37
N LEU A 91 5.42 -8.80 -4.23
CA LEU A 91 5.10 -7.68 -3.36
C LEU A 91 5.76 -6.41 -3.91
N GLN A 92 4.95 -5.52 -4.45
CA GLN A 92 5.37 -4.20 -4.94
C GLN A 92 4.67 -3.12 -4.11
N PRO A 93 5.18 -2.84 -2.90
CA PRO A 93 4.57 -1.86 -2.02
C PRO A 93 4.84 -0.43 -2.49
N ALA A 94 3.88 0.44 -2.18
CA ALA A 94 4.02 1.89 -2.31
C ALA A 94 3.61 2.56 -1.00
N LEU A 95 4.52 3.33 -0.45
CA LEU A 95 4.27 4.15 0.74
C LEU A 95 3.36 5.32 0.36
N HIS A 96 2.30 5.53 1.13
CA HIS A 96 1.44 6.70 1.05
C HIS A 96 1.39 7.39 2.40
N LEU A 97 1.83 8.64 2.42
CA LEU A 97 1.82 9.49 3.60
C LEU A 97 0.74 10.56 3.43
N ALA A 98 -0.17 10.66 4.38
CA ALA A 98 -1.31 11.57 4.32
C ALA A 98 -0.88 13.03 4.13
N ASP A 99 0.17 13.45 4.83
CA ASP A 99 0.67 14.84 4.78
C ASP A 99 1.37 15.19 3.47
N ALA A 100 1.81 14.17 2.71
CA ALA A 100 2.42 14.35 1.40
C ALA A 100 1.41 14.33 0.24
N PHE A 101 0.14 14.11 0.51
CA PHE A 101 -0.91 13.98 -0.50
C PHE A 101 -1.89 15.14 -0.42
N ALA A 102 -2.04 15.90 -1.52
CA ALA A 102 -2.78 17.15 -1.55
C ALA A 102 -4.30 17.04 -1.42
N TYR A 103 -4.84 15.83 -1.47
CA TYR A 103 -6.29 15.59 -1.43
C TYR A 103 -6.73 15.03 -0.08
N LYS A 104 -7.90 15.44 0.39
CA LYS A 104 -8.48 14.95 1.65
C LYS A 104 -9.07 13.54 1.54
N GLN A 105 -9.45 13.16 0.33
CA GLN A 105 -10.11 11.89 0.02
C GLN A 105 -9.58 11.35 -1.28
N PHE A 106 -9.66 10.04 -1.46
CA PHE A 106 -9.34 9.34 -2.69
C PHE A 106 -10.15 8.05 -2.78
N THR A 107 -10.05 7.36 -3.89
CA THR A 107 -10.50 5.98 -4.06
C THR A 107 -9.47 5.15 -4.81
N ALA A 108 -9.58 3.84 -4.78
CA ALA A 108 -8.66 2.93 -5.45
C ALA A 108 -9.40 1.90 -6.31
N GLU A 109 -8.82 1.63 -7.47
CA GLU A 109 -9.26 0.59 -8.39
C GLU A 109 -8.91 -0.80 -7.82
N ASN A 110 -9.66 -1.82 -8.25
CA ASN A 110 -9.56 -3.20 -7.75
C ASN A 110 -8.24 -3.94 -8.12
N HIS A 111 -7.33 -3.31 -8.85
CA HIS A 111 -5.96 -3.78 -9.07
C HIS A 111 -4.95 -3.28 -8.03
N LEU A 112 -5.43 -2.60 -6.99
CA LEU A 112 -4.66 -2.22 -5.82
C LEU A 112 -5.24 -2.88 -4.56
N ASN A 113 -4.35 -3.35 -3.69
CA ASN A 113 -4.64 -3.61 -2.28
C ASN A 113 -4.06 -2.47 -1.46
N TYR A 114 -4.66 -2.17 -0.31
CA TYR A 114 -4.14 -1.18 0.62
C TYR A 114 -4.39 -1.61 2.06
N LEU A 115 -3.53 -1.14 2.96
CA LEU A 115 -3.57 -1.46 4.38
C LEU A 115 -4.49 -0.50 5.13
N ILE A 116 -5.34 -1.03 5.99
CA ILE A 116 -6.10 -0.26 6.98
C ILE A 116 -5.80 -0.76 8.39
N LYS A 117 -6.06 0.06 9.40
CA LYS A 117 -6.11 -0.34 10.80
C LYS A 117 -7.55 -0.26 11.29
N VAL A 118 -8.03 -1.33 11.91
CA VAL A 118 -9.43 -1.42 12.32
C VAL A 118 -9.68 -0.46 13.50
N GLY A 119 -10.61 0.47 13.33
CA GLY A 119 -10.99 1.44 14.37
C GLY A 119 -10.00 2.58 14.63
N GLU A 120 -8.84 2.59 13.98
CA GLU A 120 -7.80 3.59 14.20
C GLU A 120 -7.12 4.01 12.89
N ARG A 121 -6.36 5.11 12.93
CA ARG A 121 -5.44 5.50 11.85
C ARG A 121 -4.09 4.82 12.01
N ILE A 122 -3.44 4.50 10.91
CA ILE A 122 -2.09 3.95 10.91
C ILE A 122 -1.10 5.06 11.26
N SER A 123 -0.31 4.86 12.31
CA SER A 123 0.76 5.78 12.70
C SER A 123 1.93 5.75 11.71
N LEU A 124 2.76 6.80 11.71
CA LEU A 124 3.97 6.83 10.87
C LEU A 124 4.89 5.63 11.12
N CYS A 125 5.10 5.26 12.39
CA CYS A 125 5.95 4.11 12.69
C CYS A 125 5.36 2.80 12.16
N GLU A 126 4.05 2.62 12.23
CA GLU A 126 3.39 1.42 11.71
C GLU A 126 3.44 1.34 10.18
N VAL A 127 3.15 2.45 9.48
CA VAL A 127 3.16 2.45 8.01
C VAL A 127 4.56 2.21 7.45
N TYR A 128 5.60 2.82 8.05
CA TYR A 128 6.98 2.54 7.66
C TYR A 128 7.42 1.12 8.03
N GLY A 129 6.94 0.59 9.16
CA GLY A 129 7.17 -0.80 9.56
C GLY A 129 6.61 -1.78 8.53
N PHE A 130 5.34 -1.62 8.15
CA PHE A 130 4.72 -2.45 7.11
C PHE A 130 5.39 -2.29 5.74
N TYR A 131 5.73 -1.06 5.36
CA TYR A 131 6.43 -0.83 4.11
C TYR A 131 7.78 -1.55 4.07
N THR A 132 8.52 -1.56 5.19
CA THR A 132 9.79 -2.30 5.32
C THR A 132 9.59 -3.80 5.20
N LEU A 133 8.61 -4.36 5.91
CA LEU A 133 8.27 -5.78 5.83
C LEU A 133 7.95 -6.18 4.40
N LEU A 134 7.04 -5.48 3.74
CA LEU A 134 6.59 -5.76 2.37
C LEU A 134 7.70 -5.60 1.32
N SER A 135 8.68 -4.74 1.59
CA SER A 135 9.84 -4.52 0.73
C SER A 135 10.97 -5.53 0.97
N SER A 136 10.90 -6.32 2.04
CA SER A 136 11.94 -7.30 2.39
C SER A 136 11.86 -8.58 1.57
N ASP A 137 13.00 -9.26 1.42
CA ASP A 137 13.07 -10.55 0.76
C ASP A 137 12.45 -11.67 1.61
N ILE A 138 12.48 -11.52 2.92
CA ILE A 138 11.87 -12.48 3.85
C ILE A 138 10.35 -12.57 3.63
N TRP A 139 9.67 -11.43 3.53
CA TRP A 139 8.23 -11.37 3.28
C TRP A 139 7.88 -11.79 1.85
N GLU A 140 8.69 -11.40 0.87
CA GLU A 140 8.53 -11.83 -0.53
C GLU A 140 8.58 -13.36 -0.65
N ARG A 141 9.60 -14.01 -0.03
CA ARG A 141 9.75 -15.47 -0.04
C ARG A 141 8.61 -16.17 0.68
N TYR A 142 8.21 -15.64 1.85
CA TYR A 142 7.10 -16.21 2.61
C TYR A 142 5.79 -16.11 1.81
N TYR A 143 5.51 -14.95 1.21
CA TYR A 143 4.33 -14.77 0.38
C TYR A 143 4.31 -15.74 -0.81
N ARG A 144 5.42 -15.94 -1.48
CA ARG A 144 5.54 -16.92 -2.58
C ARG A 144 5.30 -18.37 -2.16
N MET A 145 5.56 -18.72 -0.92
CA MET A 145 5.21 -20.05 -0.39
C MET A 145 3.71 -20.20 -0.15
N LEU A 146 3.03 -19.13 0.22
CA LEU A 146 1.57 -19.12 0.42
C LEU A 146 0.81 -19.10 -0.90
N ASN A 147 1.33 -18.38 -1.88
CA ASN A 147 0.64 -18.10 -3.14
C ASN A 147 1.48 -18.44 -4.36
N GLY A 148 1.03 -19.44 -5.10
CA GLY A 148 1.62 -19.83 -6.39
C GLY A 148 1.14 -19.01 -7.59
N SER A 149 0.18 -18.06 -7.40
CA SER A 149 -0.37 -17.25 -8.49
C SER A 149 0.41 -15.96 -8.72
N THR A 150 0.10 -15.27 -9.82
CA THR A 150 0.64 -13.94 -10.11
C THR A 150 -0.13 -12.80 -9.43
N GLN A 151 -1.27 -13.12 -8.79
CA GLN A 151 -2.08 -12.14 -8.08
C GLN A 151 -1.73 -12.08 -6.61
N VAL A 152 -1.66 -10.87 -6.07
CA VAL A 152 -1.50 -10.61 -4.64
C VAL A 152 -2.88 -10.45 -4.02
N ASN A 153 -3.34 -11.47 -3.29
CA ASN A 153 -4.66 -11.51 -2.68
C ASN A 153 -4.64 -10.91 -1.26
N SER A 154 -5.60 -10.07 -0.96
CA SER A 154 -5.74 -9.45 0.36
C SER A 154 -5.97 -10.49 1.46
N ALA A 155 -6.72 -11.57 1.19
CA ALA A 155 -6.95 -12.65 2.15
C ALA A 155 -5.63 -13.31 2.60
N GLU A 156 -4.73 -13.60 1.66
CA GLU A 156 -3.43 -14.19 1.96
C GLU A 156 -2.51 -13.22 2.71
N LEU A 157 -2.52 -11.92 2.31
CA LEU A 157 -1.78 -10.89 3.02
C LEU A 157 -2.21 -10.78 4.49
N ASN A 158 -3.50 -10.95 4.77
CA ASN A 158 -4.06 -10.85 6.12
C ASN A 158 -3.63 -12.02 7.03
N THR A 159 -3.27 -13.16 6.46
CA THR A 159 -2.73 -14.32 7.21
C THR A 159 -1.22 -14.27 7.40
N MET A 160 -0.52 -13.30 6.79
CA MET A 160 0.93 -13.19 6.93
C MET A 160 1.33 -12.84 8.36
N PRO A 161 2.38 -13.49 8.91
CA PRO A 161 2.87 -13.20 10.25
C PRO A 161 3.54 -11.84 10.30
N ILE A 162 3.28 -11.09 11.36
CA ILE A 162 3.97 -9.83 11.65
C ILE A 162 4.65 -9.90 13.02
N PRO A 163 5.72 -9.14 13.24
CA PRO A 163 6.36 -9.03 14.54
C PRO A 163 5.41 -8.37 15.55
N ALA A 164 5.70 -8.51 16.83
CA ALA A 164 4.98 -7.84 17.90
C ALA A 164 4.96 -6.31 17.66
N LYS A 165 3.93 -5.64 18.19
CA LYS A 165 3.66 -4.21 17.94
C LYS A 165 4.87 -3.31 18.23
N ASP A 166 5.56 -3.56 19.32
CA ASP A 166 6.77 -2.82 19.74
C ASP A 166 7.92 -3.00 18.75
N VAL A 167 8.10 -4.24 18.24
CA VAL A 167 9.10 -4.56 17.22
C VAL A 167 8.72 -3.93 15.88
N LEU A 168 7.46 -4.00 15.47
CA LEU A 168 6.98 -3.33 14.25
C LEU A 168 7.24 -1.82 14.32
N GLN A 169 6.96 -1.20 15.46
CA GLN A 169 7.24 0.23 15.67
C GLN A 169 8.74 0.53 15.68
N LYS A 170 9.58 -0.35 16.24
CA LYS A 170 11.05 -0.21 16.20
C LYS A 170 11.56 -0.26 14.75
N ILE A 171 11.06 -1.22 13.94
CA ILE A 171 11.37 -1.31 12.51
C ILE A 171 11.01 0.00 11.81
N GLY A 172 9.80 0.49 12.01
CA GLY A 172 9.34 1.74 11.39
C GLY A 172 10.16 2.95 11.79
N LYS A 173 10.48 3.10 13.08
CA LYS A 173 11.36 4.20 13.57
C LYS A 173 12.75 4.14 12.94
N THR A 174 13.31 2.94 12.82
CA THR A 174 14.63 2.75 12.20
C THR A 174 14.57 3.09 10.71
N ALA A 175 13.55 2.59 9.98
CA ALA A 175 13.33 2.92 8.59
C ALA A 175 13.17 4.42 8.35
N MET A 176 12.34 5.09 9.13
CA MET A 176 12.15 6.55 9.04
C MET A 176 13.47 7.31 9.22
N ARG A 177 14.32 6.89 10.15
CA ARG A 177 15.61 7.53 10.39
C ARG A 177 16.58 7.35 9.23
N GLU A 178 16.65 6.13 8.69
CA GLU A 178 17.56 5.81 7.59
C GLU A 178 17.11 6.42 6.26
N TRP A 179 15.82 6.39 5.96
CA TRP A 179 15.29 6.85 4.68
C TRP A 179 15.10 8.37 4.60
N LYS A 180 14.89 9.06 5.70
CA LYS A 180 14.96 10.54 5.72
C LYS A 180 16.28 11.08 5.17
N LYS A 181 17.35 10.31 5.30
CA LYS A 181 18.65 10.64 4.70
C LYS A 181 18.68 10.43 3.18
N GLN A 182 17.72 9.70 2.60
CA GLN A 182 17.68 9.24 1.22
C GLN A 182 16.43 9.69 0.45
N GLY A 183 15.65 10.65 0.98
CA GLY A 183 14.44 11.16 0.31
C GLY A 183 13.17 10.34 0.54
N ASP A 184 13.04 9.68 1.71
CA ASP A 184 11.83 9.04 2.27
C ASP A 184 11.27 7.80 1.52
N TYR A 185 11.91 7.31 0.44
CA TYR A 185 11.39 6.17 -0.34
C TYR A 185 12.44 5.10 -0.56
N ILE A 186 11.99 3.83 -0.57
CA ILE A 186 12.82 2.72 -1.02
C ILE A 186 12.80 2.70 -2.55
N THR A 187 13.92 3.04 -3.15
CA THR A 187 14.17 2.73 -4.56
C THR A 187 14.55 1.25 -4.70
N ARG A 188 14.56 0.71 -5.93
CA ARG A 188 15.03 -0.67 -6.18
C ARG A 188 16.41 -0.95 -5.59
N ASP A 189 17.27 0.06 -5.54
CA ASP A 189 18.64 -0.04 -5.03
C ASP A 189 18.69 -0.08 -3.50
N ASN A 190 17.65 0.41 -2.81
CA ASN A 190 17.52 0.42 -1.35
C ASN A 190 16.83 -0.84 -0.78
N MET A 191 16.50 -1.82 -1.59
CA MET A 191 15.82 -3.06 -1.12
C MET A 191 16.68 -3.84 -0.13
N LEU A 192 18.00 -3.77 -0.24
CA LEU A 192 18.94 -4.34 0.74
C LEU A 192 18.80 -3.68 2.10
N SER A 193 18.46 -2.38 2.15
CA SER A 193 18.23 -1.66 3.40
C SER A 193 17.06 -2.20 4.22
N SER A 194 16.01 -2.75 3.60
CA SER A 194 14.86 -3.32 4.34
C SER A 194 15.26 -4.57 5.10
N ASP A 195 15.99 -5.49 4.49
CA ASP A 195 16.45 -6.72 5.16
C ASP A 195 17.51 -6.43 6.23
N GLU A 196 18.38 -5.42 6.03
CA GLU A 196 19.29 -4.93 7.07
C GLU A 196 18.53 -4.36 8.28
N ILE A 197 17.55 -3.50 8.05
CA ILE A 197 16.71 -2.95 9.12
C ILE A 197 16.02 -4.07 9.88
N LEU A 198 15.48 -5.07 9.19
CA LEU A 198 14.84 -6.22 9.83
C LEU A 198 15.83 -7.01 10.70
N ARG A 199 17.03 -7.30 10.20
CA ARG A 199 18.08 -7.99 10.98
C ARG A 199 18.46 -7.22 12.25
N GLN A 200 18.60 -5.89 12.16
CA GLN A 200 18.92 -5.03 13.32
C GLN A 200 17.80 -4.98 14.35
N CYS A 201 16.56 -5.16 13.94
CA CYS A 201 15.40 -5.00 14.83
C CYS A 201 14.89 -6.32 15.41
N ILE A 202 15.01 -7.41 14.66
CA ILE A 202 14.49 -8.74 15.03
C ILE A 202 15.59 -9.62 15.60
N GLY A 203 16.88 -9.34 15.19
CA GLY A 203 18.12 -9.86 15.73
C GLY A 203 18.29 -11.28 15.82
#